data_108547f43c0159ecd0316a1ffa844200
#
_entry.id   108547f43c0159ecd0316a1ffa844200
#
_cell.length_a   1.000
_cell.length_b   1.000
_cell.length_c   1.000
_cell.angle_alpha   90.00
_cell.angle_beta   90.00
_cell.angle_gamma   90.00
#
_symmetry.space_group_name_H-M   'P 1'
#
loop_
_entity.id
_entity.type
_entity.pdbx_description
1 polymer ?
#
loop_
_entity_poly.entity_id
_entity_poly.type
_entity_poly.pdbx_seq_one_letter_code
_entity_poly.pdbx_strand_id
1 'polypeptide(L)'
;MPKMKTVDLTRRESQIMEILYRRRRATVEEIRAELPDPPSPSSVRKLLDIMIERGLLSREYDGPRFVYFPAAKPEQASRSALKQLVRTFFDNSPGSAIAALLDMTSAPLSPSEHQRLRSLLDRTREQGDEQ
;
A
#
# COMPACT_ATOMS: atom_id res chain seq x y z
N MET A 1 2.36 -19.20 -11.84
CA MET A 1 2.98 -18.01 -11.23
C MET A 1 2.73 -18.00 -9.74
N PRO A 2 3.74 -17.74 -8.94
CA PRO A 2 3.53 -17.64 -7.51
C PRO A 2 2.69 -16.40 -7.19
N LYS A 3 1.75 -16.56 -6.30
CA LYS A 3 0.93 -15.43 -5.84
C LYS A 3 1.66 -14.67 -4.76
N MET A 4 1.66 -13.36 -4.89
CA MET A 4 2.24 -12.47 -3.90
C MET A 4 1.19 -12.15 -2.84
N LYS A 5 1.42 -12.60 -1.61
CA LYS A 5 0.40 -12.49 -0.56
C LYS A 5 0.10 -11.07 -0.12
N THR A 6 1.11 -10.18 -0.14
CA THR A 6 0.95 -8.82 0.39
C THR A 6 0.71 -7.77 -0.69
N VAL A 7 1.14 -8.03 -1.93
CA VAL A 7 0.96 -7.08 -3.03
C VAL A 7 0.03 -7.60 -4.11
N ASP A 8 -0.47 -8.82 -3.95
CA ASP A 8 -1.37 -9.43 -4.92
C ASP A 8 -2.82 -9.06 -4.56
N LEU A 9 -3.18 -7.82 -4.86
CA LEU A 9 -4.52 -7.32 -4.64
C LEU A 9 -5.28 -7.30 -5.95
N THR A 10 -6.55 -7.66 -5.90
CA THR A 10 -7.42 -7.49 -7.06
C THR A 10 -7.60 -5.98 -7.31
N ARG A 11 -8.09 -5.65 -8.49
CA ARG A 11 -8.34 -4.26 -8.84
C ARG A 11 -9.29 -3.60 -7.84
N ARG A 12 -10.36 -4.30 -7.45
CA ARG A 12 -11.32 -3.76 -6.47
C ARG A 12 -10.69 -3.58 -5.10
N GLU A 13 -9.90 -4.55 -4.68
CA GLU A 13 -9.20 -4.44 -3.39
C GLU A 13 -8.25 -3.26 -3.37
N SER A 14 -7.52 -3.05 -4.46
CA SER A 14 -6.62 -1.89 -4.56
C SER A 14 -7.37 -0.57 -4.50
N GLN A 15 -8.51 -0.48 -5.18
CA GLN A 15 -9.35 0.70 -5.13
C GLN A 15 -9.86 0.99 -3.73
N ILE A 16 -10.29 -0.05 -3.02
CA ILE A 16 -10.77 0.09 -1.64
C ILE A 16 -9.64 0.53 -0.71
N MET A 17 -8.47 -0.08 -0.83
CA MET A 17 -7.32 0.30 0.00
C MET A 17 -6.94 1.76 -0.22
N GLU A 18 -6.94 2.21 -1.47
CA GLU A 18 -6.64 3.60 -1.80
C GLU A 18 -7.62 4.57 -1.15
N ILE A 19 -8.91 4.25 -1.20
CA ILE A 19 -9.95 5.05 -0.56
C ILE A 19 -9.71 5.13 0.95
N LEU A 20 -9.44 3.99 1.59
CA LEU A 20 -9.28 3.93 3.04
C LEU A 20 -7.98 4.58 3.51
N TYR A 21 -6.92 4.50 2.74
CA TYR A 21 -5.68 5.22 3.08
C TYR A 21 -5.89 6.74 3.02
N ARG A 22 -6.67 7.21 2.06
CA ARG A 22 -6.96 8.63 1.91
C ARG A 22 -7.93 9.14 2.97
N ARG A 23 -9.02 8.39 3.20
CA ARG A 23 -10.07 8.81 4.12
C ARG A 23 -9.79 8.43 5.57
N ARG A 24 -8.92 7.49 5.79
CA ARG A 24 -8.60 6.89 7.09
C ARG A 24 -9.67 5.91 7.59
N ARG A 25 -10.94 6.25 7.50
CA ARG A 25 -12.07 5.42 7.92
C ARG A 25 -13.22 5.64 6.95
N ALA A 26 -14.01 4.61 6.71
CA ALA A 26 -15.21 4.75 5.87
C ALA A 26 -16.20 3.63 6.12
N THR A 27 -17.48 3.95 5.91
CA THR A 27 -18.55 2.96 5.88
C THR A 27 -18.64 2.33 4.49
N VAL A 28 -19.43 1.26 4.37
CA VAL A 28 -19.67 0.62 3.07
C VAL A 28 -20.21 1.63 2.05
N GLU A 29 -21.14 2.48 2.48
CA GLU A 29 -21.76 3.46 1.57
C GLU A 29 -20.77 4.53 1.12
N GLU A 30 -19.91 4.96 2.03
CA GLU A 30 -18.87 5.93 1.69
C GLU A 30 -17.86 5.34 0.72
N ILE A 31 -17.49 4.08 0.91
CA ILE A 31 -16.59 3.38 -0.01
C ILE A 31 -17.24 3.27 -1.39
N ARG A 32 -18.50 2.85 -1.44
CA ARG A 32 -19.22 2.70 -2.70
C ARG A 32 -19.35 4.01 -3.46
N ALA A 33 -19.55 5.10 -2.73
CA ALA A 33 -19.66 6.43 -3.35
C ALA A 33 -18.40 6.84 -4.13
N GLU A 34 -17.26 6.32 -3.75
CA GLU A 34 -15.99 6.65 -4.40
C GLU A 34 -15.50 5.58 -5.37
N LEU A 35 -16.13 4.40 -5.38
CA LEU A 35 -15.75 3.37 -6.33
C LEU A 35 -16.30 3.66 -7.72
N PRO A 36 -15.49 3.50 -8.78
CA PRO A 36 -16.03 3.56 -10.13
C PRO A 36 -16.90 2.33 -10.37
N ASP A 37 -18.07 2.54 -10.95
CA ASP A 37 -18.99 1.45 -11.26
C ASP A 37 -19.19 0.53 -10.03
N PRO A 38 -19.76 1.06 -8.94
CA PRO A 38 -19.72 0.36 -7.64
C PRO A 38 -20.55 -0.93 -7.63
N PRO A 39 -19.99 -2.00 -7.04
CA PRO A 39 -20.76 -3.22 -6.80
C PRO A 39 -21.89 -2.98 -5.81
N SER A 40 -22.77 -3.98 -5.66
CA SER A 40 -23.83 -3.90 -4.65
C SER A 40 -23.25 -3.78 -3.24
N PRO A 41 -24.03 -3.26 -2.28
CA PRO A 41 -23.56 -3.20 -0.89
C PRO A 41 -23.12 -4.55 -0.35
N SER A 42 -23.85 -5.63 -0.66
CA SER A 42 -23.49 -6.96 -0.20
C SER A 42 -22.18 -7.45 -0.81
N SER A 43 -21.93 -7.13 -2.07
CA SER A 43 -20.68 -7.49 -2.74
C SER A 43 -19.49 -6.75 -2.11
N VAL A 44 -19.67 -5.47 -1.78
CA VAL A 44 -18.63 -4.69 -1.12
C VAL A 44 -18.35 -5.25 0.27
N ARG A 45 -19.39 -5.57 1.04
CA ARG A 45 -19.21 -6.19 2.36
C ARG A 45 -18.42 -7.48 2.28
N LYS A 46 -18.71 -8.29 1.28
CA LYS A 46 -17.99 -9.57 1.09
C LYS A 46 -16.51 -9.32 0.79
N LEU A 47 -16.22 -8.35 -0.06
CA LEU A 47 -14.83 -7.98 -0.34
C LEU A 47 -14.12 -7.49 0.92
N LEU A 48 -14.79 -6.65 1.70
CA LEU A 48 -14.22 -6.12 2.95
C LEU A 48 -13.96 -7.24 3.96
N ASP A 49 -14.89 -8.20 4.07
CA ASP A 49 -14.70 -9.35 4.96
C ASP A 49 -13.48 -10.17 4.56
N ILE A 50 -13.30 -10.40 3.27
CA ILE A 50 -12.12 -11.10 2.76
C ILE A 50 -10.85 -10.34 3.08
N MET A 51 -10.87 -9.02 2.93
CA MET A 51 -9.71 -8.18 3.22
C MET A 51 -9.38 -8.16 4.72
N ILE A 52 -10.39 -8.20 5.58
CA ILE A 52 -10.20 -8.32 7.02
C ILE A 52 -9.54 -9.67 7.34
N GLU A 53 -10.06 -10.73 6.76
CA GLU A 53 -9.52 -12.08 6.97
C GLU A 53 -8.06 -12.17 6.53
N ARG A 54 -7.69 -11.45 5.49
CA ARG A 54 -6.30 -11.40 5.02
C ARG A 54 -5.42 -10.46 5.84
N GLY A 55 -5.97 -9.79 6.85
CA GLY A 55 -5.21 -8.88 7.69
C GLY A 55 -4.95 -7.50 7.11
N LEU A 56 -5.65 -7.14 6.05
CA LEU A 56 -5.46 -5.84 5.38
C LEU A 56 -6.27 -4.73 6.04
N LEU A 57 -7.45 -5.07 6.56
CA LEU A 57 -8.38 -4.12 7.15
C LEU A 57 -8.82 -4.57 8.52
N SER A 58 -9.32 -3.61 9.28
CA SER A 58 -10.07 -3.84 10.52
C SER A 58 -11.38 -3.09 10.44
N ARG A 59 -12.28 -3.38 11.37
CA ARG A 59 -13.56 -2.68 11.46
C ARG A 59 -13.96 -2.53 12.91
N GLU A 60 -14.79 -1.53 13.16
CA GLU A 60 -15.41 -1.33 14.47
C GLU A 60 -16.79 -0.74 14.27
N TYR A 61 -17.64 -0.86 15.28
CA TYR A 61 -18.98 -0.27 15.24
C TYR A 61 -18.90 1.22 15.48
N ASP A 62 -19.71 1.96 14.71
CA ASP A 62 -19.95 3.38 14.92
C ASP A 62 -21.47 3.56 14.85
N GLY A 63 -22.14 3.45 16.00
CA GLY A 63 -23.59 3.35 16.05
C GLY A 63 -24.04 2.02 15.43
N PRO A 64 -25.03 2.03 14.54
CA PRO A 64 -25.52 0.80 13.91
C PRO A 64 -24.67 0.31 12.74
N ARG A 65 -23.62 1.03 12.38
CA ARG A 65 -22.83 0.75 11.19
C ARG A 65 -21.43 0.32 11.55
N PHE A 66 -20.81 -0.46 10.66
CA PHE A 66 -19.38 -0.71 10.73
C PHE A 66 -18.64 0.39 9.97
N VAL A 67 -17.53 0.83 10.54
CA VAL A 67 -16.54 1.62 9.82
C VAL A 67 -15.30 0.77 9.63
N TYR A 68 -14.70 0.89 8.47
CA TYR A 68 -13.55 0.10 8.05
C TYR A 68 -12.32 1.00 7.97
N PHE A 69 -11.16 0.46 8.29
CA PHE A 69 -9.90 1.20 8.27
C PHE A 69 -8.75 0.22 8.06
N PRO A 70 -7.60 0.69 7.57
CA PRO A 70 -6.43 -0.18 7.42
C PRO A 70 -6.01 -0.82 8.73
N ALA A 71 -5.69 -2.10 8.71
CA ALA A 71 -5.32 -2.84 9.92
C ALA A 71 -3.98 -2.40 10.48
N ALA A 72 -3.09 -1.90 9.63
CA ALA A 72 -1.79 -1.39 10.04
C ALA A 72 -1.72 0.09 9.69
N LYS A 73 -0.83 0.81 10.38
CA LYS A 73 -0.56 2.20 10.02
C LYS A 73 -0.12 2.23 8.55
N PRO A 74 -0.55 3.25 7.77
CA PRO A 74 -0.19 3.32 6.35
C PRO A 74 1.30 3.15 6.09
N GLU A 75 2.13 3.70 6.94
CA GLU A 75 3.59 3.58 6.82
C GLU A 75 4.06 2.13 6.91
N GLN A 76 3.54 1.37 7.86
CA GLN A 76 3.91 -0.02 8.04
C GLN A 76 3.42 -0.89 6.89
N ALA A 77 2.19 -0.68 6.45
CA ALA A 77 1.63 -1.42 5.33
C ALA A 77 2.41 -1.14 4.05
N SER A 78 2.76 0.12 3.81
CA SER A 78 3.54 0.53 2.64
C SER A 78 4.92 -0.10 2.66
N ARG A 79 5.58 -0.12 3.80
CA ARG A 79 6.91 -0.71 3.93
C ARG A 79 6.88 -2.22 3.71
N SER A 80 5.88 -2.91 4.25
CA SER A 80 5.74 -4.35 4.07
C SER A 80 5.49 -4.70 2.61
N ALA A 81 4.62 -3.97 1.94
CA ALA A 81 4.31 -4.18 0.53
C ALA A 81 5.54 -3.92 -0.34
N LEU A 82 6.27 -2.84 -0.06
CA LEU A 82 7.46 -2.49 -0.81
C LEU A 82 8.56 -3.54 -0.64
N LYS A 83 8.76 -4.02 0.59
CA LYS A 83 9.73 -5.06 0.89
C LYS A 83 9.42 -6.34 0.12
N GLN A 84 8.15 -6.72 0.07
CA GLN A 84 7.71 -7.89 -0.67
C GLN A 84 7.96 -7.73 -2.17
N LEU A 85 7.66 -6.56 -2.71
CA LEU A 85 7.85 -6.25 -4.13
C LEU A 85 9.33 -6.32 -4.51
N VAL A 86 10.20 -5.75 -3.70
CA VAL A 86 11.65 -5.77 -3.93
C VAL A 86 12.17 -7.21 -3.91
N ARG A 87 11.71 -8.00 -2.94
CA ARG A 87 12.12 -9.40 -2.82
C ARG A 87 11.67 -10.21 -4.04
N THR A 88 10.44 -9.99 -4.49
CA THR A 88 9.82 -10.80 -5.54
C THR A 88 10.31 -10.44 -6.93
N PHE A 89 10.37 -9.14 -7.23
CA PHE A 89 10.61 -8.67 -8.60
C PHE A 89 12.00 -8.11 -8.83
N PHE A 90 12.73 -7.76 -7.79
CA PHE A 90 14.03 -7.12 -7.90
C PHE A 90 15.13 -7.93 -7.22
N ASP A 91 14.88 -9.23 -7.05
CA ASP A 91 15.86 -10.16 -6.51
C ASP A 91 16.46 -9.68 -5.18
N ASN A 92 15.59 -9.09 -4.35
CA ASN A 92 15.95 -8.54 -3.04
C ASN A 92 17.00 -7.41 -3.12
N SER A 93 17.03 -6.70 -4.24
CA SER A 93 17.95 -5.58 -4.46
C SER A 93 17.22 -4.24 -4.40
N PRO A 94 17.35 -3.48 -3.29
CA PRO A 94 16.74 -2.16 -3.22
C PRO A 94 17.28 -1.20 -4.28
N GLY A 95 18.58 -1.31 -4.59
CA GLY A 95 19.19 -0.45 -5.60
C GLY A 95 18.56 -0.62 -6.97
N SER A 96 18.29 -1.87 -7.35
CA SER A 96 17.65 -2.16 -8.63
C SER A 96 16.23 -1.58 -8.67
N ALA A 97 15.50 -1.68 -7.56
CA ALA A 97 14.15 -1.15 -7.47
C ALA A 97 14.14 0.37 -7.57
N ILE A 98 15.05 1.04 -6.88
CA ILE A 98 15.17 2.50 -6.90
C ILE A 98 15.53 2.98 -8.31
N ALA A 99 16.49 2.32 -8.95
CA ALA A 99 16.89 2.68 -10.30
C ALA A 99 15.73 2.55 -11.29
N ALA A 100 14.97 1.46 -11.19
CA ALA A 100 13.82 1.25 -12.05
C ALA A 100 12.77 2.34 -11.85
N LEU A 101 12.49 2.71 -10.60
CA LEU A 101 11.52 3.77 -10.29
C LEU A 101 11.96 5.11 -10.87
N LEU A 102 13.23 5.46 -10.75
CA LEU A 102 13.73 6.71 -11.28
C LEU A 102 13.71 6.75 -12.80
N ASP A 103 14.02 5.62 -13.45
CA ASP A 103 13.94 5.51 -14.91
C ASP A 103 12.51 5.68 -15.43
N MET A 104 11.52 5.21 -14.68
CA MET A 104 10.12 5.26 -15.07
C MET A 104 9.46 6.60 -14.74
N THR A 105 10.05 7.39 -13.87
CA THR A 105 9.46 8.63 -13.39
C THR A 105 9.59 9.73 -14.43
N SER A 106 8.46 10.31 -14.84
CA SER A 106 8.44 11.43 -15.78
C SER A 106 8.52 12.78 -15.09
N ALA A 107 8.17 12.85 -13.81
CA ALA A 107 8.23 14.08 -13.03
C ALA A 107 9.56 14.16 -12.26
N PRO A 108 10.19 15.34 -12.20
CA PRO A 108 11.43 15.47 -11.43
C PRO A 108 11.17 15.35 -9.93
N LEU A 109 12.15 14.87 -9.21
CA LEU A 109 12.09 14.84 -7.76
C LEU A 109 12.14 16.27 -7.21
N SER A 110 11.42 16.53 -6.13
CA SER A 110 11.53 17.80 -5.44
C SER A 110 12.92 17.93 -4.82
N PRO A 111 13.39 19.15 -4.54
CA PRO A 111 14.69 19.32 -3.87
C PRO A 111 14.78 18.59 -2.53
N SER A 112 13.69 18.57 -1.76
CA SER A 112 13.69 17.89 -0.46
C SER A 112 13.74 16.38 -0.63
N GLU A 113 13.05 15.83 -1.60
CA GLU A 113 13.11 14.40 -1.92
C GLU A 113 14.50 13.99 -2.36
N HIS A 114 15.10 14.79 -3.23
CA HIS A 114 16.44 14.53 -3.74
C HIS A 114 17.45 14.51 -2.60
N GLN A 115 17.38 15.49 -1.71
CA GLN A 115 18.28 15.57 -0.56
C GLN A 115 18.10 14.40 0.39
N ARG A 116 16.86 14.01 0.65
CA ARG A 116 16.58 12.88 1.52
C ARG A 116 17.12 11.56 0.95
N LEU A 117 16.93 11.35 -0.35
CA LEU A 117 17.45 10.16 -1.02
C LEU A 117 18.98 10.13 -0.97
N ARG A 118 19.61 11.26 -1.21
CA ARG A 118 21.05 11.38 -1.16
C ARG A 118 21.59 11.02 0.22
N SER A 119 20.96 11.54 1.27
CA SER A 119 21.36 11.26 2.65
C SER A 119 21.24 9.77 2.96
N LEU A 120 20.15 9.14 2.50
CA LEU A 120 19.94 7.71 2.72
C LEU A 120 20.97 6.85 1.98
N LEU A 121 21.33 7.25 0.76
CA LEU A 121 22.33 6.55 -0.03
C LEU A 121 23.71 6.64 0.65
N ASP A 122 24.07 7.81 1.14
CA ASP A 122 25.33 8.02 1.85
C ASP A 122 25.39 7.18 3.11
N ARG A 123 24.29 7.09 3.84
CA ARG A 123 24.21 6.27 5.05
C ARG A 123 24.43 4.78 4.76
N THR A 124 23.83 4.26 3.70
CA THR A 124 24.00 2.85 3.34
C THR A 124 25.43 2.57 2.88
N ARG A 125 26.07 3.53 2.23
CA ARG A 125 27.46 3.41 1.83
C ARG A 125 28.38 3.32 3.05
N GLU A 126 28.16 4.17 4.05
CA GLU A 126 28.93 4.15 5.30
C GLU A 126 28.78 2.82 6.03
N GLN A 127 27.56 2.28 6.07
CA GLN A 127 27.32 1.00 6.70
C GLN A 127 28.03 -0.13 5.95
N GLY A 128 28.10 -0.05 4.64
CA GLY A 128 28.83 -1.02 3.81
C GLY A 128 30.32 -0.97 4.06
N ASP A 129 30.88 0.20 4.24
CA ASP A 129 32.32 0.41 4.48
C ASP A 129 32.76 -0.10 5.85
N GLU A 130 31.85 -0.20 6.81
CA GLU A 130 32.14 -0.69 8.16
C GLU A 130 32.26 -2.22 8.24
N GLN A 131 31.87 -2.91 7.20
CA GLN A 131 31.96 -4.36 7.12
C GLN A 131 33.20 -4.76 6.34
#